data_14530cf851db50c973e5cb688176d51b
#
_entry.id   14530cf851db50c973e5cb688176d51b
#
_cell.length_a   1.000
_cell.length_b   1.000
_cell.length_c   1.000
_cell.angle_alpha   90.00
_cell.angle_beta   90.00
_cell.angle_gamma   90.00
#
_symmetry.space_group_name_H-M   'P 1'
#
loop_
_entity.id
_entity.type
_entity.pdbx_description
1 polymer ?
#
loop_
_entity_poly.entity_id
_entity_poly.type
_entity_poly.pdbx_seq_one_letter_code
_entity_poly.pdbx_strand_id
1 'polypeptide(L)'
;MRTTGIVRRIDDLGRVVIPKEIRRALQIKEGTPLEIYTERDGSVILKPYRKSWEECALEWYDSYEKLLSRCYFRFEGDYTFCIANHYNTNEPECAGFAKRFCKDEPNPRIGKVAAYANAMGYDLNEMIGYED
;
A
#
# COMPACT_ATOMS: atom_id res chain seq x y z
N MET A 1 19.73 -15.27 11.33
CA MET A 1 20.53 -14.05 11.14
C MET A 1 21.95 -14.40 10.72
N ARG A 2 22.52 -13.61 9.86
CA ARG A 2 23.94 -13.73 9.49
C ARG A 2 24.74 -12.62 10.15
N THR A 3 25.90 -12.93 10.72
CA THR A 3 26.81 -11.89 11.17
C THR A 3 27.56 -11.31 9.96
N THR A 4 27.70 -10.00 9.94
CA THR A 4 28.55 -9.30 8.95
C THR A 4 29.98 -9.12 9.48
N GLY A 5 30.21 -9.35 10.77
CA GLY A 5 31.46 -9.03 11.44
C GLY A 5 31.71 -7.53 11.61
N ILE A 6 30.78 -6.69 11.19
CA ILE A 6 30.88 -5.24 11.28
C ILE A 6 30.36 -4.77 12.62
N VAL A 7 31.16 -4.00 13.35
CA VAL A 7 30.78 -3.38 14.62
C VAL A 7 30.85 -1.88 14.48
N ARG A 8 29.78 -1.18 14.90
CA ARG A 8 29.71 0.28 14.89
C ARG A 8 29.29 0.77 16.27
N ARG A 9 29.77 1.95 16.63
CA ARG A 9 29.41 2.60 17.89
C ARG A 9 28.32 3.63 17.67
N ILE A 10 27.40 3.72 18.63
CA ILE A 10 26.40 4.78 18.67
C ILE A 10 27.11 6.06 19.12
N ASP A 11 26.84 7.16 18.41
CA ASP A 11 27.40 8.47 18.76
C ASP A 11 26.62 9.15 19.91
N ASP A 12 27.04 10.36 20.27
CA ASP A 12 26.43 11.13 21.35
C ASP A 12 24.98 11.59 21.05
N LEU A 13 24.57 11.56 19.78
CA LEU A 13 23.21 11.87 19.37
C LEU A 13 22.36 10.62 19.14
N GLY A 14 22.85 9.45 19.49
CA GLY A 14 22.12 8.18 19.33
C GLY A 14 22.09 7.66 17.90
N ARG A 15 23.04 8.09 17.06
CA ARG A 15 23.07 7.68 15.63
C ARG A 15 24.06 6.54 15.44
N VAL A 16 23.74 5.65 14.53
CA VAL A 16 24.64 4.61 14.03
C VAL A 16 24.68 4.68 12.50
N VAL A 17 25.88 4.51 11.94
CA VAL A 17 26.07 4.54 10.47
C VAL A 17 25.93 3.11 9.94
N ILE A 18 25.06 2.93 8.97
CA ILE A 18 24.95 1.67 8.23
C ILE A 18 26.04 1.65 7.17
N PRO A 19 26.96 0.66 7.20
CA PRO A 19 28.06 0.59 6.22
C PRO A 19 27.58 0.56 4.78
N LYS A 20 28.40 1.14 3.91
CA LYS A 20 28.08 1.27 2.48
C LYS A 20 27.84 -0.09 1.80
N GLU A 21 28.56 -1.13 2.20
CA GLU A 21 28.42 -2.49 1.65
C GLU A 21 27.04 -3.06 1.98
N ILE A 22 26.54 -2.83 3.20
CA ILE A 22 25.20 -3.29 3.61
C ILE A 22 24.14 -2.48 2.89
N ARG A 23 24.30 -1.16 2.78
CA ARG A 23 23.35 -0.32 2.05
C ARG A 23 23.21 -0.74 0.59
N ARG A 24 24.31 -1.06 -0.08
CA ARG A 24 24.31 -1.55 -1.46
C ARG A 24 23.63 -2.91 -1.58
N ALA A 25 23.95 -3.84 -0.70
CA ALA A 25 23.39 -5.18 -0.73
C ALA A 25 21.87 -5.18 -0.51
N LEU A 26 21.37 -4.28 0.35
CA LEU A 26 19.94 -4.18 0.69
C LEU A 26 19.22 -3.08 -0.11
N GLN A 27 19.91 -2.40 -1.02
CA GLN A 27 19.35 -1.30 -1.82
C GLN A 27 18.78 -0.15 -0.98
N ILE A 28 19.43 0.13 0.14
CA ILE A 28 19.08 1.26 1.02
C ILE A 28 19.79 2.51 0.50
N LYS A 29 19.00 3.51 0.13
CA LYS A 29 19.49 4.79 -0.43
C LYS A 29 19.17 5.93 0.52
N GLU A 30 19.74 7.11 0.23
CA GLU A 30 19.34 8.33 0.91
C GLU A 30 17.82 8.53 0.81
N GLY A 31 17.19 8.80 1.94
CA GLY A 31 15.75 8.99 2.01
C GLY A 31 14.91 7.71 2.10
N THR A 32 15.51 6.54 2.01
CA THR A 32 14.79 5.29 2.19
C THR A 32 14.22 5.21 3.61
N PRO A 33 12.89 5.08 3.79
CA PRO A 33 12.32 4.94 5.12
C PRO A 33 12.62 3.56 5.68
N LEU A 34 13.05 3.52 6.95
CA LEU A 34 13.33 2.28 7.66
C LEU A 34 12.40 2.18 8.87
N GLU A 35 11.82 1.03 9.04
CA GLU A 35 11.06 0.71 10.24
C GLU A 35 11.97 0.05 11.27
N ILE A 36 11.85 0.47 12.52
CA ILE A 36 12.71 0.02 13.61
C ILE A 36 11.93 -0.94 14.49
N TYR A 37 12.44 -2.15 14.62
CA TYR A 37 11.88 -3.17 15.50
C TYR A 37 12.86 -3.44 16.65
N THR A 38 12.33 -3.78 17.80
CA THR A 38 13.12 -4.23 18.94
C THR A 38 12.67 -5.62 19.38
N GLU A 39 13.61 -6.44 19.84
CA GLU A 39 13.34 -7.75 20.40
C GLU A 39 13.71 -7.80 21.87
N ARG A 40 13.17 -8.79 22.59
CA ARG A 40 13.39 -8.96 24.03
C ARG A 40 14.84 -9.25 24.40
N ASP A 41 15.62 -9.77 23.47
CA ASP A 41 17.05 -10.06 23.65
C ASP A 41 17.93 -8.80 23.57
N GLY A 42 17.34 -7.63 23.30
CA GLY A 42 18.05 -6.37 23.14
C GLY A 42 18.43 -6.05 21.71
N SER A 43 18.02 -6.86 20.75
CA SER A 43 18.29 -6.61 19.32
C SER A 43 17.45 -5.46 18.79
N VAL A 44 18.06 -4.65 17.91
CA VAL A 44 17.38 -3.63 17.11
C VAL A 44 17.45 -4.07 15.66
N ILE A 45 16.30 -4.17 15.02
CA ILE A 45 16.20 -4.62 13.63
C ILE A 45 15.67 -3.46 12.80
N LEU A 46 16.37 -3.15 11.70
CA LEU A 46 15.97 -2.14 10.74
C LEU A 46 15.51 -2.84 9.47
N LYS A 47 14.30 -2.52 9.03
CA LYS A 47 13.77 -3.06 7.78
C LYS A 47 13.32 -1.90 6.88
N PRO A 48 13.55 -1.97 5.56
CA PRO A 48 12.94 -1.01 4.65
C PRO A 48 11.43 -1.00 4.84
N TYR A 49 10.88 0.20 5.07
CA TYR A 49 9.44 0.36 5.21
C TYR A 49 8.79 0.27 3.84
N ARG A 50 7.83 -0.61 3.73
CA ARG A 50 6.97 -0.71 2.54
C ARG A 50 5.54 -0.53 2.99
N LYS A 51 4.80 0.30 2.27
CA LYS A 51 3.38 0.48 2.54
C LYS A 51 2.65 -0.84 2.31
N SER A 52 1.74 -1.18 3.22
CA SER A 52 0.87 -2.33 3.01
C SER A 52 -0.09 -2.06 1.85
N TRP A 53 -0.67 -3.12 1.31
CA TRP A 53 -1.67 -3.01 0.25
C TRP A 53 -2.83 -2.12 0.69
N GLU A 54 -3.31 -2.29 1.92
CA GLU A 54 -4.40 -1.51 2.50
C GLU A 54 -4.05 -0.02 2.60
N GLU A 55 -2.83 0.30 3.02
CA GLU A 55 -2.35 1.69 3.07
C GLU A 55 -2.35 2.32 1.68
N CYS A 56 -1.85 1.60 0.68
CA CYS A 56 -1.85 2.08 -0.70
C CYS A 56 -3.27 2.31 -1.23
N ALA A 57 -4.18 1.39 -0.94
CA ALA A 57 -5.58 1.50 -1.36
C ALA A 57 -6.28 2.69 -0.71
N LEU A 58 -6.07 2.91 0.60
CA LEU A 58 -6.67 4.03 1.32
C LEU A 58 -6.09 5.38 0.89
N GLU A 59 -4.79 5.46 0.64
CA GLU A 59 -4.17 6.68 0.10
C GLU A 59 -4.72 7.01 -1.29
N TRP A 60 -4.89 6.00 -2.13
CA TRP A 60 -5.49 6.18 -3.44
C TRP A 60 -6.93 6.68 -3.31
N TYR A 61 -7.72 6.09 -2.40
CA TYR A 61 -9.09 6.54 -2.14
C TYR A 61 -9.13 8.01 -1.75
N ASP A 62 -8.29 8.44 -0.82
CA ASP A 62 -8.24 9.82 -0.36
C ASP A 62 -7.84 10.79 -1.47
N SER A 63 -6.93 10.38 -2.35
CA SER A 63 -6.49 11.19 -3.49
C SER A 63 -7.56 11.35 -4.57
N TYR A 64 -8.40 10.34 -4.75
CA TYR A 64 -9.39 10.27 -5.83
C TYR A 64 -10.84 10.22 -5.33
N GLU A 65 -11.09 10.67 -4.11
CA GLU A 65 -12.42 10.68 -3.53
C GLU A 65 -13.45 11.42 -4.39
N LYS A 66 -13.06 12.55 -4.98
CA LYS A 66 -13.94 13.32 -5.88
C LYS A 66 -14.32 12.54 -7.14
N LEU A 67 -13.37 11.79 -7.69
CA LEU A 67 -13.62 10.92 -8.83
C LEU A 67 -14.59 9.81 -8.46
N LEU A 68 -14.37 9.17 -7.33
CA LEU A 68 -15.23 8.09 -6.83
C LEU A 68 -16.63 8.59 -6.46
N SER A 69 -16.77 9.84 -6.05
CA SER A 69 -18.08 10.44 -5.73
C SER A 69 -19.00 10.53 -6.94
N ARG A 70 -18.45 10.46 -8.15
CA ARG A 70 -19.22 10.45 -9.41
C ARG A 70 -19.65 9.06 -9.84
N CYS A 71 -19.15 8.02 -9.18
CA CYS A 71 -19.54 6.65 -9.41
C CYS A 71 -20.69 6.26 -8.49
N TYR A 72 -21.50 5.33 -8.96
CA TYR A 72 -22.52 4.71 -8.13
C TYR A 72 -21.96 3.43 -7.52
N PHE A 73 -22.08 3.29 -6.21
CA PHE A 73 -21.65 2.08 -5.50
C PHE A 73 -22.82 1.43 -4.78
N ARG A 74 -22.82 0.10 -4.81
CA ARG A 74 -23.80 -0.71 -4.09
C ARG A 74 -23.05 -1.79 -3.29
N PHE A 75 -23.46 -1.99 -2.05
CA PHE A 75 -22.84 -2.97 -1.17
C PHE A 75 -23.86 -4.10 -0.89
N GLU A 76 -23.47 -5.33 -1.16
CA GLU A 76 -24.28 -6.51 -0.90
C GLU A 76 -23.41 -7.62 -0.31
N GLY A 77 -23.55 -7.87 1.01
CA GLY A 77 -22.72 -8.87 1.70
C GLY A 77 -21.24 -8.54 1.56
N ASP A 78 -20.47 -9.45 0.98
CA ASP A 78 -19.04 -9.28 0.76
C ASP A 78 -18.71 -8.59 -0.56
N TYR A 79 -19.72 -8.21 -1.33
CA TYR A 79 -19.52 -7.61 -2.65
C TYR A 79 -19.72 -6.11 -2.63
N THR A 80 -18.86 -5.42 -3.36
CA THR A 80 -19.02 -4.01 -3.71
C THR A 80 -19.16 -3.90 -5.22
N PHE A 81 -20.24 -3.29 -5.68
CA PHE A 81 -20.50 -3.05 -7.09
C PHE A 81 -20.23 -1.59 -7.40
N CYS A 82 -19.65 -1.33 -8.56
CA CYS A 82 -19.36 0.01 -9.05
C CYS A 82 -19.95 0.21 -10.46
N ILE A 83 -20.67 1.30 -10.64
CA ILE A 83 -21.05 1.78 -11.96
C ILE A 83 -20.39 3.14 -12.17
N ALA A 84 -19.48 3.21 -13.13
CA ALA A 84 -18.72 4.40 -13.46
C ALA A 84 -19.16 4.93 -14.83
N ASN A 85 -19.51 6.20 -14.88
CA ASN A 85 -19.83 6.87 -16.14
C ASN A 85 -18.56 7.45 -16.75
N HIS A 86 -18.38 7.27 -18.04
CA HIS A 86 -17.33 7.98 -18.77
C HIS A 86 -17.60 9.49 -18.76
N TYR A 87 -16.53 10.24 -18.56
CA TYR A 87 -16.59 11.69 -18.53
C TYR A 87 -17.01 12.22 -19.90
N ASN A 88 -18.07 13.03 -19.93
CA ASN A 88 -18.53 13.77 -21.12
C ASN A 88 -18.97 12.96 -22.35
N THR A 89 -19.31 11.69 -22.21
CA THR A 89 -19.82 10.90 -23.33
C THR A 89 -21.15 10.24 -22.97
N ASN A 90 -22.02 10.07 -23.94
CA ASN A 90 -23.21 9.24 -23.84
C ASN A 90 -22.84 7.74 -24.00
N GLU A 91 -21.61 7.38 -23.74
CA GLU A 91 -21.14 6.02 -23.86
C GLU A 91 -21.66 5.13 -22.74
N PRO A 92 -21.73 3.80 -22.97
CA PRO A 92 -22.22 2.88 -21.95
C PRO A 92 -21.40 2.96 -20.66
N GLU A 93 -22.10 2.89 -19.56
CA GLU A 93 -21.51 2.87 -18.24
C GLU A 93 -20.58 1.68 -18.07
N CYS A 94 -19.42 1.88 -17.48
CA CYS A 94 -18.54 0.80 -17.07
C CYS A 94 -19.01 0.26 -15.72
N ALA A 95 -19.19 -1.04 -15.63
CA ALA A 95 -19.62 -1.70 -14.40
C ALA A 95 -18.61 -2.77 -13.99
N GLY A 96 -18.39 -2.89 -12.69
CA GLY A 96 -17.54 -3.92 -12.13
C GLY A 96 -17.88 -4.19 -10.67
N PHE A 97 -17.29 -5.24 -10.14
CA PHE A 97 -17.49 -5.58 -8.74
C PHE A 97 -16.20 -6.15 -8.13
N ALA A 98 -16.11 -6.06 -6.81
CA ALA A 98 -15.06 -6.70 -6.03
C ALA A 98 -15.68 -7.48 -4.88
N LYS A 99 -15.07 -8.60 -4.56
CA LYS A 99 -15.45 -9.44 -3.42
C LYS A 99 -14.41 -9.29 -2.32
N ARG A 100 -14.85 -9.02 -1.11
CA ARG A 100 -13.98 -9.02 0.07
C ARG A 100 -13.55 -10.45 0.40
N PHE A 101 -12.28 -10.63 0.76
CA PHE A 101 -11.85 -11.90 1.33
C PHE A 101 -12.50 -12.12 2.70
N CYS A 102 -12.93 -13.34 2.97
CA CYS A 102 -13.70 -13.68 4.16
C CYS A 102 -13.00 -13.40 5.50
N LYS A 103 -11.67 -13.25 5.49
CA LYS A 103 -10.86 -12.94 6.67
C LYS A 103 -10.65 -11.43 6.89
N ASP A 104 -11.00 -10.61 5.91
CA ASP A 104 -10.80 -9.18 6.00
C ASP A 104 -11.93 -8.52 6.78
N GLU A 105 -11.60 -7.49 7.56
CA GLU A 105 -12.60 -6.64 8.15
C GLU A 105 -13.30 -5.80 7.07
N PRO A 106 -14.61 -5.55 7.21
CA PRO A 106 -15.32 -4.72 6.24
C PRO A 106 -14.73 -3.31 6.18
N ASN A 107 -14.29 -2.90 5.00
CA ASN A 107 -13.83 -1.53 4.75
C ASN A 107 -14.45 -1.03 3.43
N PRO A 108 -15.51 -0.21 3.52
CA PRO A 108 -16.20 0.30 2.33
C PRO A 108 -15.30 1.07 1.38
N ARG A 109 -14.32 1.79 1.89
CA ARG A 109 -13.36 2.55 1.05
C ARG A 109 -12.53 1.62 0.19
N ILE A 110 -11.99 0.57 0.77
CA ILE A 110 -11.20 -0.43 0.01
C ILE A 110 -12.10 -1.14 -1.00
N GLY A 111 -13.32 -1.50 -0.64
CA GLY A 111 -14.29 -2.10 -1.55
C GLY A 111 -14.56 -1.22 -2.76
N LYS A 112 -14.73 0.08 -2.56
CA LYS A 112 -14.93 1.05 -3.66
C LYS A 112 -13.73 1.12 -4.59
N VAL A 113 -12.51 1.16 -4.05
CA VAL A 113 -11.27 1.19 -4.85
C VAL A 113 -11.17 -0.04 -5.73
N ALA A 114 -11.37 -1.22 -5.16
CA ALA A 114 -11.30 -2.48 -5.90
C ALA A 114 -12.39 -2.60 -6.96
N ALA A 115 -13.63 -2.24 -6.63
CA ALA A 115 -14.75 -2.28 -7.56
C ALA A 115 -14.56 -1.29 -8.71
N TYR A 116 -14.03 -0.10 -8.43
CA TYR A 116 -13.71 0.90 -9.45
C TYR A 116 -12.64 0.38 -10.42
N ALA A 117 -11.56 -0.20 -9.91
CA ALA A 117 -10.51 -0.77 -10.75
C ALA A 117 -11.07 -1.84 -11.70
N ASN A 118 -11.92 -2.72 -11.17
CA ASN A 118 -12.55 -3.76 -11.98
C ASN A 118 -13.53 -3.18 -13.03
N ALA A 119 -14.29 -2.16 -12.67
CA ALA A 119 -15.19 -1.48 -13.59
C ALA A 119 -14.44 -0.85 -14.77
N MET A 120 -13.29 -0.25 -14.50
CA MET A 120 -12.46 0.42 -15.51
C MET A 120 -11.50 -0.52 -16.24
N GLY A 121 -11.40 -1.78 -15.81
CA GLY A 121 -10.46 -2.74 -16.38
C GLY A 121 -9.01 -2.48 -16.04
N TYR A 122 -8.75 -1.77 -14.94
CA TYR A 122 -7.39 -1.49 -14.47
C TYR A 122 -6.85 -2.63 -13.61
N ASP A 123 -5.54 -2.85 -13.65
CA ASP A 123 -4.88 -3.66 -12.65
C ASP A 123 -4.89 -2.92 -11.32
N LEU A 124 -5.47 -3.55 -10.29
CA LEU A 124 -5.68 -2.90 -9.00
C LEU A 124 -4.36 -2.52 -8.33
N ASN A 125 -3.38 -3.41 -8.31
CA ASN A 125 -2.09 -3.15 -7.68
C ASN A 125 -1.33 -2.01 -8.36
N GLU A 126 -1.34 -2.02 -9.69
CA GLU A 126 -0.75 -0.94 -10.49
C GLU A 126 -1.44 0.40 -10.23
N MET A 127 -2.77 0.39 -10.19
CA MET A 127 -3.57 1.60 -9.97
C MET A 127 -3.25 2.26 -8.62
N ILE A 128 -3.15 1.47 -7.55
CA ILE A 128 -2.88 2.00 -6.21
C ILE A 128 -1.38 2.17 -5.92
N GLY A 129 -0.51 1.77 -6.83
CA GLY A 129 0.94 1.89 -6.66
C GLY A 129 1.54 0.89 -5.67
N TYR A 130 0.89 -0.26 -5.49
CA TYR A 130 1.42 -1.32 -4.63
C TYR A 130 2.42 -2.19 -5.39
N GLU A 131 3.59 -2.38 -4.82
CA GLU A 131 4.63 -3.26 -5.32
C GLU A 131 4.91 -4.36 -4.28
N ASP A 132 4.95 -5.59 -4.75
CA ASP A 132 5.35 -6.75 -3.93
C ASP A 132 6.83 -6.74 -3.59
#